data_b49842b8b8bff73bac7d3544b1e8746c
#
_entry.id   b49842b8b8bff73bac7d3544b1e8746c
#
_cell.length_a   1.000
_cell.length_b   1.000
_cell.length_c   1.000
_cell.angle_alpha   90.00
_cell.angle_beta   90.00
_cell.angle_gamma   90.00
#
_symmetry.space_group_name_H-M   'P 1'
#
loop_
_entity.id
_entity.type
_entity.pdbx_description
1 polymer ?
#
loop_
_entity_poly.entity_id
_entity_poly.type
_entity_poly.pdbx_seq_one_letter_code
_entity_poly.pdbx_strand_id
1 'polypeptide(L)'
;MTDEFPEQYREGLRLFNEEEFFECHDVLEELWSETLGTDRKFLQGLIQASIALFHFGNENFGGAKKLYLSARKNLDPFGDEFMGILLSTFLQDFERCFQELLDNTENYPTTVALRDELVPKIRATAEGLIG
;
A
#
# COMPACT_ATOMS: atom_id res chain seq x y z
N MET A 1 20.99 14.53 1.69
CA MET A 1 20.97 14.02 0.31
C MET A 1 19.70 13.25 0.07
N THR A 2 19.04 13.59 -0.98
CA THR A 2 17.73 13.03 -1.26
C THR A 2 17.78 11.80 -2.17
N ASP A 3 19.00 11.36 -2.55
CA ASP A 3 19.16 10.31 -3.54
C ASP A 3 19.41 8.94 -2.94
N GLU A 4 19.05 8.77 -1.66
CA GLU A 4 19.24 7.49 -1.00
C GLU A 4 18.28 6.42 -1.52
N PHE A 5 17.17 6.82 -2.10
CA PHE A 5 16.15 5.89 -2.57
C PHE A 5 16.09 5.89 -4.09
N PRO A 6 15.88 4.70 -4.69
CA PRO A 6 15.76 4.62 -6.14
C PRO A 6 14.61 5.45 -6.66
N GLU A 7 14.75 5.93 -7.90
CA GLU A 7 13.71 6.72 -8.52
C GLU A 7 12.41 5.94 -8.66
N GLN A 8 12.49 4.63 -8.93
CA GLN A 8 11.30 3.78 -9.01
C GLN A 8 10.53 3.75 -7.71
N TYR A 9 11.23 3.80 -6.57
CA TYR A 9 10.57 3.84 -5.28
C TYR A 9 9.77 5.13 -5.12
N ARG A 10 10.41 6.25 -5.45
CA ARG A 10 9.76 7.56 -5.36
C ARG A 10 8.57 7.64 -6.31
N GLU A 11 8.73 7.13 -7.52
CA GLU A 11 7.65 7.09 -8.50
C GLU A 11 6.50 6.22 -8.01
N GLY A 12 6.80 5.05 -7.45
CA GLY A 12 5.77 4.18 -6.90
C GLY A 12 4.97 4.85 -5.80
N LEU A 13 5.64 5.55 -4.88
CA LEU A 13 4.95 6.24 -3.80
C LEU A 13 4.06 7.36 -4.34
N ARG A 14 4.54 8.08 -5.35
CA ARG A 14 3.77 9.14 -5.99
C ARG A 14 2.51 8.57 -6.65
N LEU A 15 2.67 7.49 -7.40
CA LEU A 15 1.54 6.84 -8.07
C LEU A 15 0.52 6.31 -7.05
N PHE A 16 1.01 5.77 -5.94
CA PHE A 16 0.11 5.32 -4.87
C PHE A 16 -0.75 6.46 -4.39
N ASN A 17 -0.12 7.61 -4.11
CA ASN A 17 -0.84 8.77 -3.59
C ASN A 17 -1.78 9.40 -4.61
N GLU A 18 -1.53 9.17 -5.89
CA GLU A 18 -2.43 9.60 -6.96
C GLU A 18 -3.52 8.56 -7.24
N GLU A 19 -3.54 7.48 -6.47
CA GLU A 19 -4.50 6.37 -6.62
C GLU A 19 -4.37 5.64 -7.94
N GLU A 20 -3.20 5.72 -8.56
CA GLU A 20 -2.85 4.94 -9.74
C GLU A 20 -2.26 3.61 -9.28
N PHE A 21 -3.10 2.79 -8.66
CA PHE A 21 -2.64 1.61 -7.93
C PHE A 21 -2.06 0.53 -8.82
N PHE A 22 -2.61 0.36 -10.01
CA PHE A 22 -2.09 -0.65 -10.91
C PHE A 22 -0.68 -0.28 -11.40
N GLU A 23 -0.50 0.97 -11.82
CA GLU A 23 0.81 1.45 -12.28
C GLU A 23 1.81 1.50 -11.13
N CYS A 24 1.36 1.84 -9.92
CA CYS A 24 2.18 1.78 -8.72
C CYS A 24 2.74 0.37 -8.53
N HIS A 25 1.89 -0.63 -8.64
CA HIS A 25 2.26 -2.02 -8.52
C HIS A 25 3.33 -2.40 -9.55
N ASP A 26 3.15 -2.00 -10.81
CA ASP A 26 4.12 -2.31 -11.86
C ASP A 26 5.50 -1.72 -11.57
N VAL A 27 5.53 -0.45 -11.19
CA VAL A 27 6.80 0.25 -10.93
C VAL A 27 7.51 -0.35 -9.72
N LEU A 28 6.78 -0.60 -8.65
CA LEU A 28 7.38 -1.20 -7.44
C LEU A 28 7.80 -2.64 -7.66
N GLU A 29 7.08 -3.40 -8.48
CA GLU A 29 7.46 -4.78 -8.77
C GLU A 29 8.77 -4.85 -9.54
N GLU A 30 8.98 -3.91 -10.45
CA GLU A 30 10.25 -3.81 -11.17
C GLU A 30 11.41 -3.58 -10.20
N LEU A 31 11.25 -2.65 -9.26
CA LEU A 31 12.24 -2.40 -8.23
C LEU A 31 12.42 -3.63 -7.32
N TRP A 32 11.32 -4.26 -6.94
CA TRP A 32 11.32 -5.45 -6.08
C TRP A 32 12.16 -6.57 -6.70
N SER A 33 12.07 -6.75 -8.01
CA SER A 33 12.79 -7.82 -8.69
C SER A 33 14.31 -7.65 -8.60
N GLU A 34 14.78 -6.43 -8.37
CA GLU A 34 16.20 -6.11 -8.27
C GLU A 34 16.66 -5.93 -6.82
N THR A 35 15.76 -6.02 -5.86
CA THR A 35 16.06 -5.74 -4.45
C THR A 35 16.19 -7.03 -3.67
N LEU A 36 17.16 -7.06 -2.74
CA LEU A 36 17.40 -8.22 -1.89
C LEU A 36 17.23 -7.84 -0.42
N GLY A 37 17.12 -8.86 0.43
CA GLY A 37 17.10 -8.66 1.88
C GLY A 37 15.76 -8.17 2.40
N THR A 38 15.82 -7.48 3.54
CA THR A 38 14.60 -7.02 4.22
C THR A 38 13.83 -6.00 3.42
N ASP A 39 14.52 -5.15 2.67
CA ASP A 39 13.85 -4.14 1.84
C ASP A 39 12.91 -4.79 0.82
N ARG A 40 13.28 -5.95 0.32
CA ARG A 40 12.46 -6.68 -0.64
C ARG A 40 11.12 -7.05 -0.05
N LYS A 41 11.09 -7.51 1.20
CA LYS A 41 9.85 -7.87 1.88
C LYS A 41 8.97 -6.65 2.12
N PHE A 42 9.57 -5.53 2.47
CA PHE A 42 8.84 -4.28 2.65
C PHE A 42 8.19 -3.85 1.33
N LEU A 43 8.95 -3.88 0.24
CA LEU A 43 8.42 -3.54 -1.08
C LEU A 43 7.27 -4.47 -1.48
N GLN A 44 7.40 -5.76 -1.18
CA GLN A 44 6.33 -6.71 -1.45
C GLN A 44 5.04 -6.30 -0.73
N GLY A 45 5.16 -5.85 0.52
CA GLY A 45 4.01 -5.37 1.28
C GLY A 45 3.35 -4.15 0.65
N LEU A 46 4.15 -3.20 0.17
CA LEU A 46 3.60 -2.02 -0.51
C LEU A 46 2.91 -2.40 -1.82
N ILE A 47 3.51 -3.33 -2.57
CA ILE A 47 2.92 -3.83 -3.81
C ILE A 47 1.54 -4.45 -3.52
N GLN A 48 1.48 -5.28 -2.49
CA GLN A 48 0.23 -5.93 -2.11
C GLN A 48 -0.82 -4.93 -1.63
N ALA A 49 -0.39 -3.88 -0.91
CA ALA A 49 -1.31 -2.84 -0.47
C ALA A 49 -1.93 -2.12 -1.67
N SER A 50 -1.12 -1.81 -2.69
CA SER A 50 -1.63 -1.12 -3.88
C SER A 50 -2.65 -1.99 -4.62
N ILE A 51 -2.37 -3.28 -4.76
CA ILE A 51 -3.29 -4.18 -5.47
C ILE A 51 -4.53 -4.46 -4.62
N ALA A 52 -4.40 -4.49 -3.29
CA ALA A 52 -5.57 -4.62 -2.42
C ALA A 52 -6.57 -3.47 -2.68
N LEU A 53 -6.05 -2.24 -2.78
CA LEU A 53 -6.89 -1.07 -3.05
C LEU A 53 -7.46 -1.11 -4.47
N PHE A 54 -6.66 -1.57 -5.44
CA PHE A 54 -7.12 -1.75 -6.81
C PHE A 54 -8.30 -2.71 -6.88
N HIS A 55 -8.17 -3.87 -6.21
CA HIS A 55 -9.26 -4.85 -6.18
C HIS A 55 -10.49 -4.31 -5.45
N PHE A 56 -10.27 -3.57 -4.35
CA PHE A 56 -11.38 -2.99 -3.59
C PHE A 56 -12.19 -2.04 -4.48
N GLY A 57 -11.48 -1.18 -5.21
CA GLY A 57 -12.14 -0.23 -6.11
C GLY A 57 -12.89 -0.91 -7.26
N ASN A 58 -12.47 -2.11 -7.64
CA ASN A 58 -13.12 -2.89 -8.69
C ASN A 58 -14.13 -3.90 -8.14
N GLU A 59 -14.44 -3.79 -6.86
CA GLU A 59 -15.42 -4.67 -6.19
C GLU A 59 -15.01 -6.15 -6.17
N ASN A 60 -13.73 -6.41 -6.31
CA ASN A 60 -13.18 -7.74 -6.09
C ASN A 60 -12.84 -7.87 -4.61
N PHE A 61 -13.87 -8.04 -3.78
CA PHE A 61 -13.72 -7.97 -2.33
C PHE A 61 -12.89 -9.13 -1.77
N GLY A 62 -13.04 -10.32 -2.31
CA GLY A 62 -12.24 -11.46 -1.89
C GLY A 62 -10.76 -11.26 -2.14
N GLY A 63 -10.42 -10.79 -3.34
CA GLY A 63 -9.03 -10.47 -3.68
C GLY A 63 -8.48 -9.33 -2.85
N ALA A 64 -9.31 -8.31 -2.63
CA ALA A 64 -8.92 -7.15 -1.83
C ALA A 64 -8.58 -7.57 -0.40
N LYS A 65 -9.44 -8.37 0.22
CA LYS A 65 -9.22 -8.84 1.59
C LYS A 65 -7.95 -9.68 1.69
N LYS A 66 -7.78 -10.61 0.77
CA LYS A 66 -6.62 -11.50 0.76
C LYS A 66 -5.31 -10.70 0.68
N LEU A 67 -5.26 -9.73 -0.21
CA LEU A 67 -4.06 -8.92 -0.37
C LEU A 67 -3.86 -7.93 0.76
N TYR A 68 -4.94 -7.42 1.35
CA TYR A 68 -4.83 -6.61 2.55
C TYR A 68 -4.12 -7.40 3.67
N LEU A 69 -4.57 -8.62 3.92
CA LEU A 69 -3.97 -9.44 4.97
C LEU A 69 -2.51 -9.75 4.69
N SER A 70 -2.19 -10.05 3.44
CA SER A 70 -0.80 -10.32 3.03
C SER A 70 0.07 -9.07 3.20
N ALA A 71 -0.45 -7.91 2.81
CA ALA A 71 0.27 -6.65 2.95
C ALA A 71 0.56 -6.37 4.42
N ARG A 72 -0.43 -6.55 5.31
CA ARG A 72 -0.24 -6.32 6.73
C ARG A 72 0.83 -7.27 7.30
N LYS A 73 0.78 -8.53 6.89
CA LYS A 73 1.77 -9.50 7.34
C LYS A 73 3.19 -9.09 6.98
N ASN A 74 3.36 -8.52 5.78
CA ASN A 74 4.68 -8.10 5.31
C ASN A 74 5.11 -6.75 5.88
N LEU A 75 4.18 -5.83 6.14
CA LEU A 75 4.50 -4.48 6.57
C LEU A 75 4.57 -4.30 8.09
N ASP A 76 3.70 -4.98 8.83
CA ASP A 76 3.61 -4.80 10.28
C ASP A 76 4.96 -4.93 11.01
N PRO A 77 5.84 -5.87 10.64
CA PRO A 77 7.11 -6.01 11.36
C PRO A 77 8.08 -4.84 11.24
N PHE A 78 7.85 -3.90 10.34
CA PHE A 78 8.81 -2.83 10.07
C PHE A 78 8.66 -1.61 10.99
N GLY A 79 7.68 -1.62 11.91
CA GLY A 79 7.57 -0.59 12.93
C GLY A 79 6.93 0.70 12.44
N ASP A 80 7.33 1.81 13.08
CA ASP A 80 6.68 3.10 12.84
C ASP A 80 7.14 3.80 11.57
N GLU A 81 8.42 3.64 11.24
CA GLU A 81 9.02 4.29 10.08
C GLU A 81 9.96 3.31 9.39
N PHE A 82 9.92 3.26 8.07
CA PHE A 82 10.85 2.43 7.31
C PHE A 82 10.96 2.98 5.90
N MET A 83 12.16 2.94 5.34
CA MET A 83 12.45 3.45 3.99
C MET A 83 11.82 4.83 3.74
N GLY A 84 11.93 5.69 4.73
CA GLY A 84 11.55 7.10 4.59
C GLY A 84 10.06 7.39 4.64
N ILE A 85 9.22 6.43 5.04
CA ILE A 85 7.79 6.70 5.15
C ILE A 85 7.28 6.47 6.57
N LEU A 86 6.17 7.15 6.90
CA LEU A 86 5.48 7.01 8.17
C LEU A 86 4.58 5.80 8.09
N LEU A 87 5.12 4.64 8.43
CA LEU A 87 4.46 3.37 8.18
C LEU A 87 3.27 3.11 9.11
N SER A 88 3.42 3.36 10.41
CA SER A 88 2.33 3.08 11.33
C SER A 88 1.10 3.92 11.05
N THR A 89 1.29 5.19 10.68
CA THR A 89 0.19 6.06 10.28
C THR A 89 -0.51 5.50 9.05
N PHE A 90 0.29 5.09 8.05
CA PHE A 90 -0.27 4.49 6.84
C PHE A 90 -1.09 3.24 7.18
N LEU A 91 -0.55 2.37 8.02
CA LEU A 91 -1.24 1.11 8.36
C LEU A 91 -2.53 1.33 9.12
N GLN A 92 -2.58 2.35 9.98
CA GLN A 92 -3.83 2.71 10.67
C GLN A 92 -4.88 3.17 9.69
N ASP A 93 -4.50 4.01 8.74
CA ASP A 93 -5.43 4.50 7.72
C ASP A 93 -5.85 3.37 6.77
N PHE A 94 -4.93 2.48 6.46
CA PHE A 94 -5.18 1.31 5.63
C PHE A 94 -6.23 0.40 6.28
N GLU A 95 -6.06 0.14 7.57
CA GLU A 95 -7.03 -0.66 8.33
C GLU A 95 -8.39 0.01 8.35
N ARG A 96 -8.44 1.30 8.61
CA ARG A 96 -9.72 2.03 8.63
C ARG A 96 -10.42 1.94 7.28
N CYS A 97 -9.66 2.06 6.20
CA CYS A 97 -10.19 1.95 4.85
C CYS A 97 -10.84 0.60 4.58
N PHE A 98 -10.26 -0.48 5.13
CA PHE A 98 -10.72 -1.85 4.90
C PHE A 98 -11.69 -2.38 5.96
N GLN A 99 -11.97 -1.60 7.00
CA GLN A 99 -12.72 -2.10 8.16
C GLN A 99 -14.08 -2.67 7.78
N GLU A 100 -14.83 -1.97 6.94
CA GLU A 100 -16.15 -2.43 6.53
C GLU A 100 -16.07 -3.74 5.76
N LEU A 101 -15.07 -3.86 4.90
CA LEU A 101 -14.84 -5.08 4.13
C LEU A 101 -14.43 -6.23 5.05
N LEU A 102 -13.59 -5.95 6.05
CA LEU A 102 -13.12 -6.97 6.98
C LEU A 102 -14.23 -7.48 7.90
N ASP A 103 -15.21 -6.63 8.20
CA ASP A 103 -16.34 -7.00 9.06
C ASP A 103 -17.32 -7.93 8.35
N ASN A 104 -17.22 -8.06 7.04
CA ASN A 104 -18.08 -8.91 6.23
C ASN A 104 -17.25 -10.05 5.64
N THR A 105 -17.62 -11.30 5.93
CA THR A 105 -16.77 -12.43 5.57
C THR A 105 -17.25 -13.23 4.37
N GLU A 106 -18.52 -13.23 4.05
CA GLU A 106 -19.06 -14.08 2.98
C GLU A 106 -19.90 -13.33 1.96
N ASN A 107 -20.93 -12.64 2.41
CA ASN A 107 -21.83 -11.92 1.52
C ASN A 107 -21.65 -10.43 1.74
N TYR A 108 -20.91 -9.78 0.86
CA TYR A 108 -20.67 -8.35 1.01
C TYR A 108 -21.95 -7.58 0.65
N PRO A 109 -22.47 -6.76 1.59
CA PRO A 109 -23.61 -5.94 1.27
C PRO A 109 -23.27 -4.95 0.17
N THR A 110 -24.29 -4.50 -0.54
CA THR A 110 -24.10 -3.53 -1.63
C THR A 110 -23.54 -2.20 -1.13
N THR A 111 -23.57 -1.97 0.18
CA THR A 111 -23.02 -0.76 0.80
C THR A 111 -21.50 -0.81 0.97
N VAL A 112 -20.88 -2.01 0.87
CA VAL A 112 -19.44 -2.11 0.96
C VAL A 112 -18.83 -1.52 -0.31
N ALA A 113 -18.01 -0.50 -0.16
CA ALA A 113 -17.38 0.17 -1.29
C ALA A 113 -16.12 0.86 -0.84
N LEU A 114 -15.18 1.03 -1.75
CA LEU A 114 -13.99 1.85 -1.50
C LEU A 114 -14.45 3.30 -1.41
N ARG A 115 -14.22 3.91 -0.26
CA ARG A 115 -14.63 5.30 -0.03
C ARG A 115 -13.43 6.21 -0.21
N ASP A 116 -13.55 7.19 -1.09
CA ASP A 116 -12.45 8.09 -1.44
C ASP A 116 -11.83 8.76 -0.22
N GLU A 117 -12.66 9.17 0.73
CA GLU A 117 -12.16 9.86 1.92
C GLU A 117 -11.36 8.96 2.85
N LEU A 118 -11.47 7.64 2.69
CA LEU A 118 -10.75 6.68 3.52
C LEU A 118 -9.52 6.08 2.83
N VAL A 119 -9.30 6.38 1.55
CA VAL A 119 -8.13 5.86 0.85
C VAL A 119 -6.86 6.40 1.52
N PRO A 120 -5.97 5.51 1.98
CA PRO A 120 -4.79 5.98 2.70
C PRO A 120 -3.78 6.63 1.77
N LYS A 121 -3.05 7.60 2.34
CA LYS A 121 -1.93 8.22 1.64
C LYS A 121 -0.65 7.85 2.36
N ILE A 122 0.44 7.76 1.60
CA ILE A 122 1.76 7.50 2.16
C ILE A 122 2.42 8.85 2.40
N ARG A 123 2.91 9.06 3.61
CA ARG A 123 3.60 10.30 3.99
C ARG A 123 5.06 10.01 4.26
N ALA A 124 5.92 10.90 3.76
CA ALA A 124 7.36 10.75 3.90
C ALA A 124 7.84 11.34 5.22
N THR A 125 8.93 10.76 5.73
CA THR A 125 9.63 11.31 6.90
C THR A 125 10.55 12.46 6.51
N ALA A 126 10.91 12.56 5.23
CA ALA A 126 11.85 13.56 4.73
C ALA A 126 11.29 14.26 3.51
N GLU A 127 11.58 15.55 3.37
CA GLU A 127 11.18 16.31 2.19
C GLU A 127 11.81 15.73 0.94
N GLY A 128 11.08 15.80 -0.17
CA GLY A 128 11.60 15.40 -1.47
C GLY A 128 11.46 13.93 -1.80
N LEU A 129 11.06 13.09 -0.86
CA LEU A 129 10.84 11.69 -1.17
C LEU A 129 9.56 11.51 -1.99
N ILE A 130 8.51 12.20 -1.59
CA ILE A 130 7.25 12.18 -2.34
C ILE A 130 6.99 13.60 -2.78
N GLY A 131 7.09 13.84 -4.04
CA GLY A 131 7.09 15.12 -4.69
C GLY A 131 6.02 16.09 -4.53
#